data_989b726e38341a9a9b47b0e96d0a4b6c
#
_entry.id   989b726e38341a9a9b47b0e96d0a4b6c
#
_cell.length_a   1.000
_cell.length_b   1.000
_cell.length_c   1.000
_cell.angle_alpha   90.00
_cell.angle_beta   90.00
_cell.angle_gamma   90.00
#
_symmetry.space_group_name_H-M   'P 1'
#
loop_
_entity.id
_entity.type
_entity.pdbx_description
1 polymer ?
#
loop_
_entity_poly.entity_id
_entity_poly.type
_entity_poly.pdbx_seq_one_letter_code
_entity_poly.pdbx_strand_id
1 'polypeptide(L)'
;MMPRGRAYPIDRLFYALLALTAVTFVGEILFVFLKVPTEARMGIVQKIFYFHVPIAYSMYLGATACFVGSVRYLVRPSDGSDALARAGAEAAVAFGAMMLTTGPLWGAKAWGAFWTWDPRLTTALLSFLIYVAYVVLRAFAGDGDGERRFSAALGVLGAANLPIIHFSVQKWGGQHPTVITGSGGGLQHPAMKIALGVGFLAFTLLAVVLIWAQARVEMASSRLRQAEEDAIDLGLDTRTEA
;
A
#
# COMPACT_ATOMS: atom_id res chain seq x y z
N MET A 1 5.49 43.06 4.69
CA MET A 1 4.63 42.41 5.70
C MET A 1 4.12 41.12 5.06
N MET A 2 4.84 40.02 5.22
CA MET A 2 4.46 38.73 4.64
C MET A 2 3.14 38.27 5.25
N PRO A 3 2.18 37.77 4.44
CA PRO A 3 0.98 37.20 5.01
C PRO A 3 1.39 35.98 5.84
N ARG A 4 1.08 36.02 7.14
CA ARG A 4 1.23 34.87 8.04
C ARG A 4 0.56 33.67 7.33
N GLY A 5 1.40 32.70 6.92
CA GLY A 5 0.93 31.50 6.28
C GLY A 5 -0.22 30.92 7.10
N ARG A 6 -1.37 30.77 6.49
CA ARG A 6 -2.46 29.97 7.08
C ARG A 6 -1.86 28.59 7.29
N ALA A 7 -1.55 28.29 8.56
CA ALA A 7 -1.37 26.91 8.95
C ALA A 7 -2.58 26.16 8.36
N TYR A 8 -2.33 25.22 7.46
CA TYR A 8 -3.43 24.40 6.94
C TYR A 8 -4.19 23.90 8.16
N PRO A 9 -5.51 24.10 8.21
CA PRO A 9 -6.24 23.58 9.34
C PRO A 9 -5.88 22.11 9.44
N ILE A 10 -5.26 21.77 10.57
CA ILE A 10 -4.99 20.39 10.91
C ILE A 10 -6.32 19.70 10.68
N ASP A 11 -6.36 18.86 9.66
CA ASP A 11 -7.60 18.36 9.12
C ASP A 11 -8.21 17.46 10.20
N ARG A 12 -9.23 17.96 10.88
CA ARG A 12 -9.90 17.23 11.96
C ARG A 12 -10.30 15.82 11.51
N LEU A 13 -10.64 15.69 10.23
CA LEU A 13 -10.97 14.43 9.61
C LEU A 13 -9.75 13.48 9.58
N PHE A 14 -8.56 13.99 9.22
CA PHE A 14 -7.34 13.17 9.21
C PHE A 14 -7.03 12.61 10.61
N TYR A 15 -7.08 13.43 11.66
CA TYR A 15 -6.85 12.96 13.03
C TYR A 15 -7.94 12.03 13.54
N ALA A 16 -9.19 12.28 13.14
CA ALA A 16 -10.29 11.36 13.47
C ALA A 16 -10.09 9.99 12.82
N LEU A 17 -9.67 9.96 11.54
CA LEU A 17 -9.36 8.71 10.84
C LEU A 17 -8.12 8.02 11.44
N LEU A 18 -7.09 8.77 11.78
CA LEU A 18 -5.90 8.23 12.45
C LEU A 18 -6.25 7.59 13.80
N ALA A 19 -7.03 8.29 14.63
CA ALA A 19 -7.50 7.77 15.91
C ALA A 19 -8.38 6.51 15.72
N LEU A 20 -9.30 6.54 14.76
CA LEU A 20 -10.14 5.39 14.43
C LEU A 20 -9.29 4.20 13.96
N THR A 21 -8.27 4.45 13.12
CA THR A 21 -7.31 3.43 12.68
C THR A 21 -6.62 2.80 13.89
N ALA A 22 -6.08 3.60 14.79
CA ALA A 22 -5.38 3.12 15.98
C ALA A 22 -6.30 2.27 16.87
N VAL A 23 -7.52 2.74 17.14
CA VAL A 23 -8.50 2.01 17.95
C VAL A 23 -8.89 0.69 17.29
N THR A 24 -9.11 0.70 15.97
CA THR A 24 -9.48 -0.50 15.23
C THR A 24 -8.35 -1.52 15.23
N PHE A 25 -7.10 -1.10 15.07
CA PHE A 25 -5.93 -1.99 15.14
C PHE A 25 -5.74 -2.61 16.52
N VAL A 26 -5.82 -1.80 17.58
CA VAL A 26 -5.72 -2.32 18.96
C VAL A 26 -6.86 -3.32 19.23
N GLY A 27 -8.08 -2.96 18.81
CA GLY A 27 -9.24 -3.84 18.92
C GLY A 27 -9.06 -5.16 18.17
N GLU A 28 -8.53 -5.11 16.92
CA GLU A 28 -8.24 -6.30 16.11
C GLU A 28 -7.21 -7.20 16.79
N ILE A 29 -6.08 -6.64 17.25
CA ILE A 29 -5.06 -7.41 17.93
C ILE A 29 -5.64 -8.12 19.16
N LEU A 30 -6.32 -7.38 20.02
CA LEU A 30 -6.93 -7.95 21.22
C LEU A 30 -7.98 -9.01 20.87
N PHE A 31 -8.83 -8.75 19.89
CA PHE A 31 -9.87 -9.69 19.48
C PHE A 31 -9.28 -10.98 18.91
N VAL A 32 -8.28 -10.88 18.00
CA VAL A 32 -7.60 -12.05 17.40
C VAL A 32 -6.93 -12.90 18.46
N PHE A 33 -6.21 -12.30 19.40
CA PHE A 33 -5.43 -13.06 20.37
C PHE A 33 -6.24 -13.56 21.57
N LEU A 34 -7.29 -12.85 21.97
CA LEU A 34 -8.09 -13.20 23.17
C LEU A 34 -9.39 -13.92 22.86
N LYS A 35 -10.00 -13.74 21.70
CA LYS A 35 -11.34 -14.24 21.38
C LYS A 35 -11.40 -15.22 20.23
N VAL A 36 -10.51 -15.11 19.24
CA VAL A 36 -10.51 -16.05 18.11
C VAL A 36 -9.95 -17.40 18.55
N PRO A 37 -10.69 -18.51 18.36
CA PRO A 37 -10.21 -19.84 18.73
C PRO A 37 -8.96 -20.22 17.93
N THR A 38 -8.09 -21.00 18.57
CA THR A 38 -6.90 -21.55 17.91
C THR A 38 -7.33 -22.67 16.96
N GLU A 39 -6.87 -22.62 15.72
CA GLU A 39 -7.15 -23.61 14.69
C GLU A 39 -6.38 -24.93 14.98
N ALA A 40 -7.05 -26.07 14.78
CA ALA A 40 -6.54 -27.36 15.24
C ALA A 40 -5.28 -27.84 14.50
N ARG A 41 -5.13 -27.52 13.19
CA ARG A 41 -3.99 -27.96 12.36
C ARG A 41 -2.84 -26.96 12.40
N MET A 42 -3.16 -25.68 12.25
CA MET A 42 -2.19 -24.59 12.13
C MET A 42 -1.75 -24.06 13.52
N GLY A 43 -2.53 -24.30 14.54
CA GLY A 43 -2.25 -23.75 15.87
C GLY A 43 -2.29 -22.22 15.87
N ILE A 44 -1.43 -21.62 16.69
CA ILE A 44 -1.32 -20.14 16.82
C ILE A 44 -0.91 -19.47 15.51
N VAL A 45 -0.20 -20.16 14.62
CA VAL A 45 0.28 -19.61 13.33
C VAL A 45 -0.88 -19.20 12.43
N GLN A 46 -2.06 -19.83 12.58
CA GLN A 46 -3.28 -19.41 11.87
C GLN A 46 -3.63 -17.94 12.13
N LYS A 47 -3.27 -17.38 13.27
CA LYS A 47 -3.58 -15.99 13.59
C LYS A 47 -2.87 -14.99 12.68
N ILE A 48 -1.76 -15.37 12.03
CA ILE A 48 -1.10 -14.56 10.98
C ILE A 48 -2.08 -14.26 9.84
N PHE A 49 -2.97 -15.18 9.51
CA PHE A 49 -3.96 -15.05 8.43
C PHE A 49 -4.82 -13.78 8.56
N TYR A 50 -5.25 -13.43 9.77
CA TYR A 50 -6.14 -12.27 10.00
C TYR A 50 -5.44 -10.93 9.73
N PHE A 51 -4.13 -10.91 9.71
CA PHE A 51 -3.31 -9.75 9.32
C PHE A 51 -2.82 -9.88 7.88
N HIS A 52 -2.30 -11.05 7.49
CA HIS A 52 -1.71 -11.27 6.16
C HIS A 52 -2.69 -11.00 5.01
N VAL A 53 -3.92 -11.50 5.09
CA VAL A 53 -4.91 -11.32 4.02
C VAL A 53 -5.33 -9.85 3.87
N PRO A 54 -5.66 -9.11 4.95
CA PRO A 54 -5.87 -7.67 4.87
C PRO A 54 -4.64 -6.87 4.41
N ILE A 55 -3.42 -7.26 4.79
CA ILE A 55 -2.18 -6.65 4.28
C ILE A 55 -2.08 -6.83 2.76
N ALA A 56 -2.28 -8.06 2.26
CA ALA A 56 -2.26 -8.34 0.83
C ALA A 56 -3.32 -7.53 0.07
N TYR A 57 -4.52 -7.41 0.62
CA TYR A 57 -5.57 -6.53 0.09
C TYR A 57 -5.14 -5.06 0.08
N SER A 58 -4.46 -4.58 1.13
CA SER A 58 -4.01 -3.19 1.20
C SER A 58 -2.88 -2.86 0.21
N MET A 59 -2.07 -3.84 -0.17
CA MET A 59 -1.17 -3.71 -1.32
C MET A 59 -1.96 -3.40 -2.60
N TYR A 60 -3.11 -4.08 -2.83
CA TYR A 60 -3.99 -3.76 -3.97
C TYR A 60 -4.58 -2.35 -3.89
N LEU A 61 -4.92 -1.86 -2.69
CA LEU A 61 -5.39 -0.48 -2.53
C LEU A 61 -4.30 0.53 -2.91
N GLY A 62 -3.07 0.34 -2.44
CA GLY A 62 -1.91 1.16 -2.82
C GLY A 62 -1.68 1.12 -4.33
N ALA A 63 -1.65 -0.08 -4.92
CA ALA A 63 -1.49 -0.27 -6.36
C ALA A 63 -2.62 0.40 -7.17
N THR A 64 -3.86 0.35 -6.68
CA THR A 64 -5.00 1.02 -7.32
C THR A 64 -4.88 2.54 -7.25
N ALA A 65 -4.45 3.09 -6.12
CA ALA A 65 -4.20 4.53 -5.99
C ALA A 65 -3.06 4.98 -6.93
N CYS A 66 -1.97 4.20 -7.00
CA CYS A 66 -0.89 4.44 -7.96
C CYS A 66 -1.41 4.41 -9.41
N PHE A 67 -2.20 3.41 -9.78
CA PHE A 67 -2.80 3.30 -11.11
C PHE A 67 -3.66 4.50 -11.45
N VAL A 68 -4.59 4.88 -10.58
CA VAL A 68 -5.49 6.03 -10.79
C VAL A 68 -4.70 7.32 -10.94
N GLY A 69 -3.71 7.56 -10.07
CA GLY A 69 -2.81 8.71 -10.16
C GLY A 69 -2.02 8.71 -11.46
N SER A 70 -1.45 7.57 -11.84
CA SER A 70 -0.64 7.39 -13.06
C SER A 70 -1.45 7.62 -14.34
N VAL A 71 -2.63 7.01 -14.46
CA VAL A 71 -3.51 7.22 -15.62
C VAL A 71 -3.92 8.69 -15.73
N ARG A 72 -4.31 9.31 -14.61
CA ARG A 72 -4.68 10.73 -14.60
C ARG A 72 -3.51 11.62 -15.01
N TYR A 73 -2.29 11.32 -14.54
CA TYR A 73 -1.09 12.06 -14.91
C TYR A 73 -0.78 11.91 -16.40
N LEU A 74 -0.83 10.71 -16.96
CA LEU A 74 -0.59 10.47 -18.39
C LEU A 74 -1.59 11.18 -19.30
N VAL A 75 -2.86 11.27 -18.88
CA VAL A 75 -3.92 11.94 -19.64
C VAL A 75 -3.88 13.46 -19.44
N ARG A 76 -3.72 13.92 -18.22
CA ARG A 76 -3.66 15.34 -17.84
C ARG A 76 -2.67 15.53 -16.70
N PRO A 77 -1.41 15.88 -17.01
CA PRO A 77 -0.37 16.07 -16.01
C PRO A 77 -0.77 17.09 -14.93
N SER A 78 -0.56 16.72 -13.67
CA SER A 78 -0.73 17.61 -12.51
C SER A 78 0.01 17.06 -11.30
N ASP A 79 0.53 17.94 -10.43
CA ASP A 79 1.21 17.54 -9.20
C ASP A 79 0.34 16.68 -8.30
N GLY A 80 -0.98 16.96 -8.23
CA GLY A 80 -1.90 16.15 -7.44
C GLY A 80 -2.06 14.72 -7.96
N SER A 81 -2.01 14.52 -9.29
CA SER A 81 -2.07 13.18 -9.90
C SER A 81 -0.75 12.42 -9.66
N ASP A 82 0.39 13.10 -9.80
CA ASP A 82 1.72 12.54 -9.52
C ASP A 82 1.87 12.19 -8.03
N ALA A 83 1.46 13.09 -7.14
CA ALA A 83 1.49 12.85 -5.69
C ALA A 83 0.63 11.63 -5.28
N LEU A 84 -0.55 11.45 -5.88
CA LEU A 84 -1.39 10.28 -5.64
C LEU A 84 -0.72 9.00 -6.15
N ALA A 85 -0.11 9.05 -7.35
CA ALA A 85 0.57 7.90 -7.94
C ALA A 85 1.75 7.46 -7.06
N ARG A 86 2.57 8.41 -6.63
CA ARG A 86 3.73 8.15 -5.76
C ARG A 86 3.31 7.61 -4.39
N ALA A 87 2.36 8.27 -3.73
CA ALA A 87 1.83 7.81 -2.44
C ALA A 87 1.24 6.39 -2.52
N GLY A 88 0.54 6.08 -3.62
CA GLY A 88 0.01 4.75 -3.88
C GLY A 88 1.11 3.71 -4.08
N ALA A 89 2.17 4.02 -4.84
CA ALA A 89 3.30 3.14 -5.05
C ALA A 89 4.05 2.83 -3.74
N GLU A 90 4.32 3.84 -2.92
CA GLU A 90 4.97 3.68 -1.62
C GLU A 90 4.12 2.82 -0.66
N ALA A 91 2.80 3.04 -0.63
CA ALA A 91 1.89 2.18 0.12
C ALA A 91 1.91 0.73 -0.40
N ALA A 92 1.92 0.52 -1.73
CA ALA A 92 2.01 -0.81 -2.32
C ALA A 92 3.33 -1.51 -1.96
N VAL A 93 4.45 -0.78 -1.91
CA VAL A 93 5.75 -1.32 -1.45
C VAL A 93 5.69 -1.68 0.04
N ALA A 94 5.17 -0.81 0.89
CA ALA A 94 5.10 -1.05 2.33
C ALA A 94 4.23 -2.29 2.65
N PHE A 95 3.01 -2.35 2.11
CA PHE A 95 2.12 -3.51 2.32
C PHE A 95 2.64 -4.77 1.60
N GLY A 96 3.27 -4.63 0.43
CA GLY A 96 3.91 -5.72 -0.30
C GLY A 96 5.06 -6.36 0.49
N ALA A 97 5.91 -5.56 1.12
CA ALA A 97 6.98 -6.04 1.99
C ALA A 97 6.41 -6.81 3.20
N MET A 98 5.38 -6.26 3.85
CA MET A 98 4.70 -6.97 4.96
C MET A 98 4.04 -8.27 4.49
N MET A 99 3.40 -8.28 3.32
CA MET A 99 2.79 -9.47 2.72
C MET A 99 3.84 -10.55 2.44
N LEU A 100 4.97 -10.18 1.81
CA LEU A 100 6.06 -11.09 1.48
C LEU A 100 6.85 -11.58 2.71
N THR A 101 6.67 -10.94 3.86
CA THR A 101 7.23 -11.39 5.14
C THR A 101 6.26 -12.33 5.86
N THR A 102 5.00 -11.94 5.98
CA THR A 102 4.00 -12.70 6.75
C THR A 102 3.54 -13.96 6.02
N GLY A 103 3.49 -13.94 4.67
CA GLY A 103 3.11 -15.07 3.83
C GLY A 103 4.01 -16.30 4.01
N PRO A 104 5.34 -16.16 3.84
CA PRO A 104 6.29 -17.24 4.07
C PRO A 104 6.25 -17.81 5.49
N LEU A 105 6.09 -16.97 6.51
CA LEU A 105 5.95 -17.44 7.91
C LEU A 105 4.72 -18.33 8.10
N TRP A 106 3.59 -17.94 7.49
CA TRP A 106 2.39 -18.76 7.48
C TRP A 106 2.57 -20.01 6.62
N GLY A 107 3.16 -19.88 5.44
CA GLY A 107 3.40 -20.95 4.47
C GLY A 107 4.28 -22.04 5.00
N ALA A 108 5.32 -21.70 5.75
CA ALA A 108 6.23 -22.68 6.37
C ALA A 108 5.47 -23.72 7.24
N LYS A 109 4.42 -23.28 7.94
CA LYS A 109 3.57 -24.19 8.71
C LYS A 109 2.52 -24.89 7.85
N ALA A 110 1.98 -24.22 6.83
CA ALA A 110 0.89 -24.73 6.01
C ALA A 110 1.33 -25.84 5.05
N TRP A 111 2.51 -25.71 4.43
CA TRP A 111 3.03 -26.65 3.42
C TRP A 111 4.51 -27.00 3.57
N GLY A 112 5.14 -26.68 4.69
CA GLY A 112 6.50 -27.12 5.03
C GLY A 112 7.64 -26.33 4.37
N ALA A 113 7.34 -25.23 3.66
CA ALA A 113 8.34 -24.41 2.99
C ALA A 113 8.03 -22.93 3.16
N PHE A 114 9.06 -22.10 3.36
CA PHE A 114 8.90 -20.66 3.43
C PHE A 114 8.54 -20.05 2.08
N TRP A 115 9.00 -20.66 1.00
CA TRP A 115 8.74 -20.18 -0.36
C TRP A 115 8.56 -21.32 -1.33
N THR A 116 7.60 -21.17 -2.22
CA THR A 116 7.42 -22.02 -3.39
C THR A 116 7.22 -21.10 -4.60
N TRP A 117 7.71 -21.51 -5.76
CA TRP A 117 7.54 -20.75 -7.02
C TRP A 117 6.17 -21.01 -7.62
N ASP A 118 5.16 -20.92 -6.78
CA ASP A 118 3.78 -21.02 -7.23
C ASP A 118 3.35 -19.74 -7.97
N PRO A 119 2.39 -19.81 -8.88
CA PRO A 119 2.03 -18.66 -9.72
C PRO A 119 1.63 -17.43 -8.92
N ARG A 120 0.93 -17.59 -7.78
CA ARG A 120 0.48 -16.44 -6.97
C ARG A 120 1.64 -15.77 -6.24
N LEU A 121 2.53 -16.56 -5.65
CA LEU A 121 3.70 -16.01 -4.94
C LEU A 121 4.64 -15.30 -5.93
N THR A 122 4.88 -15.93 -7.08
CA THR A 122 5.76 -15.38 -8.12
C THR A 122 5.20 -14.07 -8.70
N THR A 123 3.92 -14.03 -9.03
CA THR A 123 3.30 -12.80 -9.57
C THR A 123 3.14 -11.72 -8.52
N ALA A 124 2.94 -12.07 -7.24
CA ALA A 124 2.91 -11.11 -6.14
C ALA A 124 4.31 -10.49 -5.92
N LEU A 125 5.38 -11.29 -5.95
CA LEU A 125 6.76 -10.80 -5.90
C LEU A 125 7.05 -9.87 -7.10
N LEU A 126 6.62 -10.24 -8.31
CA LEU A 126 6.78 -9.40 -9.49
C LEU A 126 6.10 -8.03 -9.32
N SER A 127 4.86 -7.99 -8.83
CA SER A 127 4.19 -6.72 -8.53
C SER A 127 4.96 -5.88 -7.52
N PHE A 128 5.41 -6.48 -6.43
CA PHE A 128 6.22 -5.80 -5.43
C PHE A 128 7.47 -5.18 -6.05
N LEU A 129 8.22 -5.93 -6.87
CA LEU A 129 9.42 -5.44 -7.54
C LEU A 129 9.14 -4.30 -8.53
N ILE A 130 8.01 -4.34 -9.25
CA ILE A 130 7.58 -3.24 -10.14
C ILE A 130 7.35 -1.95 -9.33
N TYR A 131 6.67 -2.03 -8.18
CA TYR A 131 6.46 -0.85 -7.33
C TYR A 131 7.74 -0.40 -6.62
N VAL A 132 8.65 -1.30 -6.25
CA VAL A 132 9.99 -0.94 -5.78
C VAL A 132 10.74 -0.19 -6.87
N ALA A 133 10.73 -0.68 -8.12
CA ALA A 133 11.36 0.03 -9.25
C ALA A 133 10.75 1.42 -9.47
N TYR A 134 9.43 1.57 -9.34
CA TYR A 134 8.75 2.87 -9.37
C TYR A 134 9.32 3.82 -8.31
N VAL A 135 9.36 3.38 -7.04
CA VAL A 135 9.81 4.21 -5.91
C VAL A 135 11.30 4.56 -6.05
N VAL A 136 12.14 3.59 -6.42
CA VAL A 136 13.58 3.81 -6.65
C VAL A 136 13.82 4.79 -7.79
N LEU A 137 13.11 4.64 -8.92
CA LEU A 137 13.20 5.58 -10.03
C LEU A 137 12.87 6.99 -9.56
N ARG A 138 11.77 7.18 -8.83
CA ARG A 138 11.35 8.49 -8.31
C ARG A 138 12.31 9.08 -7.27
N ALA A 139 13.06 8.24 -6.56
CA ALA A 139 14.04 8.70 -5.57
C ALA A 139 15.35 9.17 -6.20
N PHE A 140 15.77 8.59 -7.33
CA PHE A 140 17.10 8.81 -7.90
C PHE A 140 17.12 9.53 -9.26
N ALA A 141 16.09 9.42 -10.07
CA ALA A 141 16.07 10.02 -11.41
C ALA A 141 15.54 11.47 -11.45
N GLY A 142 15.09 12.00 -10.31
CA GLY A 142 14.55 13.36 -10.24
C GLY A 142 13.04 13.44 -10.54
N ASP A 143 12.57 14.69 -10.72
CA ASP A 143 11.14 15.02 -10.84
C ASP A 143 10.79 15.69 -12.19
N GLY A 144 11.60 15.46 -13.23
CA GLY A 144 11.31 15.92 -14.58
C GLY A 144 10.05 15.28 -15.19
N ASP A 145 9.47 15.88 -16.21
CA ASP A 145 8.25 15.37 -16.86
C ASP A 145 8.48 13.98 -17.47
N GLY A 146 9.67 13.71 -18.02
CA GLY A 146 10.04 12.40 -18.56
C GLY A 146 10.02 11.31 -17.50
N GLU A 147 10.65 11.56 -16.35
CA GLU A 147 10.72 10.64 -15.21
C GLU A 147 9.36 10.37 -14.60
N ARG A 148 8.51 11.40 -14.47
CA ARG A 148 7.15 11.28 -14.00
C ARG A 148 6.28 10.43 -14.95
N ARG A 149 6.41 10.64 -16.28
CA ARG A 149 5.70 9.83 -17.30
C ARG A 149 6.16 8.38 -17.30
N PHE A 150 7.45 8.15 -17.21
CA PHE A 150 7.99 6.79 -17.17
C PHE A 150 7.55 6.05 -15.90
N SER A 151 7.61 6.72 -14.75
CA SER A 151 7.09 6.17 -13.48
C SER A 151 5.59 5.88 -13.57
N ALA A 152 4.81 6.77 -14.17
CA ALA A 152 3.38 6.55 -14.37
C ALA A 152 3.11 5.32 -15.26
N ALA A 153 3.93 5.09 -16.30
CA ALA A 153 3.83 3.87 -17.11
C ALA A 153 4.13 2.60 -16.28
N LEU A 154 5.14 2.64 -15.40
CA LEU A 154 5.40 1.55 -14.44
C LEU A 154 4.22 1.32 -13.49
N GLY A 155 3.57 2.38 -13.00
CA GLY A 155 2.40 2.28 -12.15
C GLY A 155 1.21 1.59 -12.84
N VAL A 156 1.00 1.88 -14.12
CA VAL A 156 -0.01 1.20 -14.95
C VAL A 156 0.36 -0.27 -15.16
N LEU A 157 1.63 -0.57 -15.48
CA LEU A 157 2.13 -1.94 -15.67
C LEU A 157 1.97 -2.77 -14.39
N GLY A 158 2.33 -2.21 -13.23
CA GLY A 158 2.17 -2.87 -11.94
C GLY A 158 0.72 -3.23 -11.64
N ALA A 159 -0.21 -2.32 -11.93
CA ALA A 159 -1.64 -2.59 -11.75
C ALA A 159 -2.18 -3.66 -12.71
N ALA A 160 -1.68 -3.74 -13.94
CA ALA A 160 -2.06 -4.78 -14.89
C ALA A 160 -1.73 -6.21 -14.39
N ASN A 161 -0.76 -6.35 -13.48
CA ASN A 161 -0.42 -7.63 -12.86
C ASN A 161 -1.40 -8.06 -11.73
N LEU A 162 -2.20 -7.14 -11.16
CA LEU A 162 -3.13 -7.47 -10.06
C LEU A 162 -4.18 -8.54 -10.43
N PRO A 163 -4.87 -8.47 -11.58
CA PRO A 163 -5.74 -9.54 -12.03
C PRO A 163 -5.00 -10.88 -12.19
N ILE A 164 -3.75 -10.84 -12.66
CA ILE A 164 -2.93 -12.05 -12.82
C ILE A 164 -2.68 -12.71 -11.46
N ILE A 165 -2.28 -11.95 -10.43
CA ILE A 165 -2.14 -12.46 -9.05
C ILE A 165 -3.46 -13.08 -8.60
N HIS A 166 -4.58 -12.37 -8.80
CA HIS A 166 -5.88 -12.81 -8.29
C HIS A 166 -6.32 -14.15 -8.88
N PHE A 167 -6.20 -14.31 -10.21
CA PHE A 167 -6.66 -15.49 -10.92
C PHE A 167 -5.59 -16.58 -11.09
N SER A 168 -4.34 -16.34 -10.68
CA SER A 168 -3.20 -17.22 -10.92
C SER A 168 -3.43 -18.66 -10.46
N VAL A 169 -3.87 -18.85 -9.21
CA VAL A 169 -4.10 -20.21 -8.66
C VAL A 169 -5.25 -20.92 -9.37
N GLN A 170 -6.30 -20.19 -9.72
CA GLN A 170 -7.47 -20.77 -10.41
C GLN A 170 -7.13 -21.20 -11.85
N LYS A 171 -6.20 -20.49 -12.53
CA LYS A 171 -5.83 -20.73 -13.91
C LYS A 171 -4.67 -21.70 -14.07
N TRP A 172 -3.68 -21.64 -13.19
CA TRP A 172 -2.43 -22.40 -13.32
C TRP A 172 -2.15 -23.35 -12.16
N GLY A 173 -3.09 -23.44 -11.18
CA GLY A 173 -2.89 -24.22 -9.97
C GLY A 173 -1.92 -23.54 -9.02
N GLY A 174 -1.58 -24.22 -7.92
CA GLY A 174 -0.66 -23.72 -6.89
C GLY A 174 -1.04 -24.23 -5.52
N GLN A 175 -0.13 -24.02 -4.55
CA GLN A 175 -0.35 -24.43 -3.17
C GLN A 175 -1.10 -23.36 -2.35
N HIS A 176 -1.18 -22.13 -2.86
CA HIS A 176 -1.83 -21.04 -2.15
C HIS A 176 -3.33 -21.31 -1.95
N PRO A 177 -3.83 -21.35 -0.71
CA PRO A 177 -5.21 -21.72 -0.45
C PRO A 177 -6.20 -20.66 -0.92
N THR A 178 -7.35 -21.11 -1.40
CA THR A 178 -8.53 -20.28 -1.65
C THR A 178 -9.45 -20.35 -0.43
N VAL A 179 -9.05 -19.67 0.66
CA VAL A 179 -9.74 -19.78 1.97
C VAL A 179 -11.03 -18.98 2.00
N ILE A 180 -11.10 -17.87 1.25
CA ILE A 180 -12.29 -17.03 1.16
C ILE A 180 -13.14 -17.53 0.00
N THR A 181 -14.08 -18.40 0.28
CA THR A 181 -15.04 -18.94 -0.70
C THR A 181 -16.46 -18.62 -0.29
N GLY A 182 -17.39 -18.59 -1.26
CA GLY A 182 -18.83 -18.40 -0.99
C GLY A 182 -19.42 -19.43 -0.03
N SER A 183 -18.82 -20.63 0.09
CA SER A 183 -19.19 -21.69 1.03
C SER A 183 -18.58 -21.55 2.44
N GLY A 184 -17.88 -20.45 2.74
CA GLY A 184 -17.27 -20.17 4.04
C GLY A 184 -15.84 -20.66 4.22
N GLY A 185 -15.29 -21.47 3.32
CA GLY A 185 -13.89 -21.91 3.33
C GLY A 185 -13.43 -22.49 4.68
N GLY A 186 -12.20 -22.17 5.09
CA GLY A 186 -11.62 -22.58 6.37
C GLY A 186 -12.08 -21.80 7.61
N LEU A 187 -12.92 -20.78 7.46
CA LEU A 187 -13.38 -19.90 8.56
C LEU A 187 -14.70 -20.40 9.13
N GLN A 188 -14.66 -21.44 9.94
CA GLN A 188 -15.88 -22.10 10.44
C GLN A 188 -16.50 -21.39 11.66
N HIS A 189 -15.68 -20.82 12.53
CA HIS A 189 -16.18 -20.14 13.74
C HIS A 189 -16.56 -18.68 13.44
N PRO A 190 -17.69 -18.14 13.95
CA PRO A 190 -18.10 -16.76 13.71
C PRO A 190 -17.04 -15.72 14.07
N ALA A 191 -16.31 -15.91 15.19
CA ALA A 191 -15.23 -15.01 15.58
C ALA A 191 -14.10 -14.92 14.53
N MET A 192 -13.85 -15.99 13.77
CA MET A 192 -12.84 -15.98 12.69
C MET A 192 -13.28 -15.06 11.55
N LYS A 193 -14.57 -15.08 11.19
CA LYS A 193 -15.14 -14.20 10.14
C LYS A 193 -15.14 -12.73 10.58
N ILE A 194 -15.50 -12.49 11.85
CA ILE A 194 -15.49 -11.14 12.43
C ILE A 194 -14.05 -10.59 12.44
N ALA A 195 -13.06 -11.36 12.93
CA ALA A 195 -11.68 -10.97 12.93
C ALA A 195 -11.18 -10.58 11.53
N LEU A 196 -11.46 -11.42 10.53
CA LEU A 196 -11.07 -11.09 9.16
C LEU A 196 -11.74 -9.80 8.67
N GLY A 197 -13.01 -9.59 8.96
CA GLY A 197 -13.76 -8.38 8.59
C GLY A 197 -13.20 -7.12 9.27
N VAL A 198 -12.89 -7.19 10.57
CA VAL A 198 -12.26 -6.08 11.31
C VAL A 198 -10.85 -5.83 10.80
N GLY A 199 -10.09 -6.87 10.46
CA GLY A 199 -8.78 -6.75 9.82
C GLY A 199 -8.86 -5.99 8.49
N PHE A 200 -9.80 -6.33 7.61
CA PHE A 200 -10.02 -5.57 6.37
C PHE A 200 -10.33 -4.10 6.65
N LEU A 201 -11.18 -3.80 7.63
CA LEU A 201 -11.50 -2.42 8.02
C LEU A 201 -10.25 -1.69 8.53
N ALA A 202 -9.51 -2.30 9.47
CA ALA A 202 -8.33 -1.71 10.09
C ALA A 202 -7.26 -1.37 9.04
N PHE A 203 -6.95 -2.32 8.15
CA PHE A 203 -5.95 -2.13 7.11
C PHE A 203 -6.42 -1.21 5.97
N THR A 204 -7.73 -1.14 5.67
CA THR A 204 -8.28 -0.12 4.75
C THR A 204 -8.09 1.28 5.31
N LEU A 205 -8.44 1.48 6.59
CA LEU A 205 -8.24 2.77 7.26
C LEU A 205 -6.76 3.16 7.28
N LEU A 206 -5.87 2.22 7.59
CA LEU A 206 -4.42 2.45 7.56
C LEU A 206 -3.95 2.84 6.16
N ALA A 207 -4.36 2.11 5.12
CA ALA A 207 -3.99 2.41 3.74
C ALA A 207 -4.45 3.81 3.33
N VAL A 208 -5.70 4.19 3.66
CA VAL A 208 -6.22 5.53 3.37
C VAL A 208 -5.41 6.61 4.09
N VAL A 209 -5.14 6.43 5.39
CA VAL A 209 -4.36 7.39 6.18
C VAL A 209 -2.94 7.54 5.63
N LEU A 210 -2.26 6.45 5.30
CA LEU A 210 -0.89 6.48 4.77
C LEU A 210 -0.84 7.13 3.39
N ILE A 211 -1.71 6.74 2.47
CA ILE A 211 -1.77 7.31 1.11
C ILE A 211 -2.09 8.80 1.19
N TRP A 212 -3.03 9.20 2.04
CA TRP A 212 -3.38 10.62 2.21
C TRP A 212 -2.23 11.42 2.80
N ALA A 213 -1.60 10.92 3.88
CA ALA A 213 -0.45 11.59 4.49
C ALA A 213 0.70 11.77 3.49
N GLN A 214 1.05 10.70 2.77
CA GLN A 214 2.14 10.72 1.80
C GLN A 214 1.83 11.64 0.61
N ALA A 215 0.62 11.60 0.06
CA ALA A 215 0.23 12.50 -1.02
C ALA A 215 0.32 13.99 -0.60
N ARG A 216 0.01 14.32 0.66
CA ARG A 216 0.18 15.68 1.19
C ARG A 216 1.66 16.07 1.31
N VAL A 217 2.52 15.15 1.74
CA VAL A 217 3.97 15.37 1.79
C VAL A 217 4.51 15.64 0.40
N GLU A 218 4.13 14.82 -0.58
CA GLU A 218 4.57 14.99 -1.97
C GLU A 218 4.11 16.33 -2.57
N MET A 219 2.86 16.71 -2.33
CA MET A 219 2.35 18.01 -2.77
C MET A 219 3.06 19.20 -2.09
N ALA A 220 3.41 19.06 -0.81
CA ALA A 220 4.16 20.10 -0.10
C ALA A 220 5.59 20.22 -0.64
N SER A 221 6.25 19.08 -0.91
CA SER A 221 7.58 19.03 -1.52
C SER A 221 7.58 19.62 -2.95
N SER A 222 6.57 19.35 -3.77
CA SER A 222 6.43 19.94 -5.11
C SER A 222 6.31 21.47 -5.05
N ARG A 223 5.49 21.99 -4.13
CA ARG A 223 5.35 23.44 -3.94
C ARG A 223 6.62 24.10 -3.44
N LEU A 224 7.35 23.43 -2.55
CA LEU A 224 8.63 23.95 -2.06
C LEU A 224 9.65 24.07 -3.21
N ARG A 225 9.79 23.02 -4.04
CA ARG A 225 10.68 23.08 -5.23
C ARG A 225 10.30 24.20 -6.18
N GLN A 226 9.00 24.36 -6.48
CA GLN A 226 8.53 25.47 -7.33
C GLN A 226 8.90 26.83 -6.74
N ALA A 227 8.72 27.02 -5.44
CA ALA A 227 9.07 28.27 -4.77
C ALA A 227 10.59 28.53 -4.78
N GLU A 228 11.42 27.48 -4.68
CA GLU A 228 12.88 27.57 -4.79
C GLU A 228 13.30 27.95 -6.23
N GLU A 229 12.70 27.32 -7.25
CA GLU A 229 12.92 27.65 -8.67
C GLU A 229 12.54 29.10 -8.96
N ASP A 230 11.35 29.54 -8.52
CA ASP A 230 10.90 30.94 -8.66
C ASP A 230 11.85 31.94 -7.96
N ALA A 231 12.41 31.57 -6.79
CA ALA A 231 13.33 32.40 -6.06
C ALA A 231 14.68 32.54 -6.81
N ILE A 232 15.16 31.46 -7.42
CA ILE A 232 16.38 31.49 -8.25
C ILE A 232 16.16 32.38 -9.46
N ASP A 233 15.04 32.23 -10.17
CA ASP A 233 14.71 33.02 -11.37
C ASP A 233 14.57 34.52 -11.05
N LEU A 234 14.14 34.85 -9.83
CA LEU A 234 14.06 36.23 -9.35
C LEU A 234 15.40 36.79 -8.79
N GLY A 235 16.49 35.99 -8.79
CA GLY A 235 17.77 36.39 -8.24
C GLY A 235 17.81 36.55 -6.72
N LEU A 236 16.85 35.89 -6.01
CA LEU A 236 16.71 35.95 -4.53
C LEU A 236 17.53 34.87 -3.81
N ASP A 237 18.17 33.94 -4.54
CA ASP A 237 19.00 32.88 -3.94
C ASP A 237 20.44 33.42 -3.68
N THR A 238 20.71 33.63 -2.39
CA THR A 238 22.04 34.11 -1.95
C THR A 238 23.05 32.98 -1.75
N ARG A 239 22.73 31.73 -2.03
CA ARG A 239 23.58 30.54 -1.83
C ARG A 239 24.70 30.43 -2.87
N THR A 240 24.70 31.24 -3.92
CA THR A 240 25.71 31.25 -4.98
C THR A 240 26.92 32.16 -4.69
N GLU A 241 26.96 32.90 -3.58
CA GLU A 241 28.04 33.86 -3.25
C GLU A 241 28.93 33.44 -2.05
N ALA A 242 28.93 32.17 -1.65
CA ALA A 242 29.77 31.70 -0.54
C ALA A 242 30.75 30.59 -0.96
#